data_8b564649bb0f0b6e5fe04263f30bff49
#
_entry.id   8b564649bb0f0b6e5fe04263f30bff49
#
_cell.length_a   1.000
_cell.length_b   1.000
_cell.length_c   1.000
_cell.angle_alpha   90.00
_cell.angle_beta   90.00
_cell.angle_gamma   90.00
#
_symmetry.space_group_name_H-M   'P 1'
#
loop_
_entity.id
_entity.type
_entity.pdbx_description
1 polymer ?
#
loop_
_entity_poly.entity_id
_entity_poly.type
_entity_poly.pdbx_seq_one_letter_code
_entity_poly.pdbx_strand_id
1 'polypeptide(L)'
;MPTLQTKLPSLVNQLTAALLSSLSAPSNKKTACIMLITLLIRLKAAAAARKTYLEMRTGVITGLMRRIRFEGDISSYVGDLSVVWFTGIKHTADWYLGSFKDNESTSGKPSYFT
;
A
#
# COMPACT_ATOMS: atom_id res chain seq x y z
N MET A 1 9.26 37.12 -9.98
CA MET A 1 8.74 36.05 -10.81
C MET A 1 9.06 34.69 -10.22
N PRO A 2 8.08 33.85 -10.00
CA PRO A 2 8.40 32.50 -9.54
C PRO A 2 9.15 31.78 -10.66
N THR A 3 10.32 31.29 -10.33
CA THR A 3 11.14 30.52 -11.27
C THR A 3 10.65 29.06 -11.29
N LEU A 4 11.08 28.30 -12.28
CA LEU A 4 10.80 26.87 -12.33
C LEU A 4 11.28 26.17 -11.04
N GLN A 5 12.35 26.66 -10.44
CA GLN A 5 12.89 26.11 -9.22
C GLN A 5 11.95 26.29 -8.03
N THR A 6 11.18 27.38 -7.99
CA THR A 6 10.18 27.59 -6.94
C THR A 6 8.88 26.87 -7.21
N LYS A 7 8.53 26.68 -8.49
CA LYS A 7 7.32 25.94 -8.87
C LYS A 7 7.50 24.43 -8.78
N LEU A 8 8.70 23.94 -9.05
CA LEU A 8 8.96 22.51 -9.11
C LEU A 8 8.65 21.77 -7.80
N PRO A 9 9.08 22.24 -6.62
CA PRO A 9 8.71 21.58 -5.37
C PRO A 9 7.21 21.55 -5.13
N SER A 10 6.48 22.62 -5.50
CA SER A 10 5.04 22.65 -5.35
C SER A 10 4.36 21.62 -6.25
N LEU A 11 4.81 21.49 -7.50
CA LEU A 11 4.29 20.50 -8.44
C LEU A 11 4.57 19.07 -7.95
N VAL A 12 5.78 18.82 -7.44
CA VAL A 12 6.15 17.52 -6.88
C VAL A 12 5.27 17.19 -5.69
N ASN A 13 5.02 18.15 -4.80
CA ASN A 13 4.15 17.95 -3.65
C ASN A 13 2.71 17.65 -4.07
N GLN A 14 2.21 18.36 -5.08
CA GLN A 14 0.87 18.11 -5.62
C GLN A 14 0.76 16.72 -6.24
N LEU A 15 1.76 16.31 -6.99
CA LEU A 15 1.80 14.98 -7.60
C LEU A 15 1.87 13.91 -6.52
N THR A 16 2.71 14.10 -5.52
CA THR A 16 2.84 13.17 -4.40
C THR A 16 1.51 13.02 -3.68
N ALA A 17 0.83 14.12 -3.38
CA ALA A 17 -0.48 14.08 -2.73
C ALA A 17 -1.52 13.35 -3.57
N ALA A 18 -1.52 13.58 -4.89
CA ALA A 18 -2.45 12.91 -5.80
C ALA A 18 -2.19 11.41 -5.84
N LEU A 19 -0.91 11.00 -5.89
CA LEU A 19 -0.54 9.58 -5.89
C LEU A 19 -0.90 8.90 -4.57
N LEU A 20 -0.69 9.58 -3.45
CA LEU A 20 -1.07 9.05 -2.13
C LEU A 20 -2.59 8.90 -2.03
N SER A 21 -3.34 9.87 -2.52
CA SER A 21 -4.79 9.79 -2.55
C SER A 21 -5.26 8.59 -3.39
N SER A 22 -4.65 8.39 -4.55
CA SER A 22 -4.96 7.24 -5.40
C SER A 22 -4.61 5.92 -4.71
N LEU A 23 -3.47 5.87 -4.02
CA LEU A 23 -3.03 4.67 -3.32
C LEU A 23 -3.97 4.32 -2.16
N SER A 24 -4.59 5.32 -1.53
CA SER A 24 -5.51 5.09 -0.42
C SER A 24 -6.84 4.46 -0.83
N ALA A 25 -7.13 4.37 -2.13
CA ALA A 25 -8.37 3.78 -2.61
C ALA A 25 -8.39 2.27 -2.36
N PRO A 26 -9.42 1.75 -1.66
CA PRO A 26 -9.49 0.32 -1.32
C PRO A 26 -9.71 -0.58 -2.53
N SER A 27 -10.10 -0.03 -3.66
CA SER A 27 -10.33 -0.77 -4.90
C SER A 27 -9.04 -1.10 -5.65
N ASN A 28 -7.90 -0.59 -5.21
CA ASN A 28 -6.62 -0.84 -5.88
C ASN A 28 -6.26 -2.32 -5.81
N LYS A 29 -5.86 -2.86 -6.96
CA LYS A 29 -5.34 -4.22 -7.07
C LYS A 29 -3.82 -4.19 -6.96
N LYS A 30 -3.22 -5.38 -6.90
CA LYS A 30 -1.78 -5.55 -6.72
C LYS A 30 -0.98 -4.70 -7.71
N THR A 31 -1.29 -4.78 -9.00
CA THR A 31 -0.55 -4.08 -10.05
C THR A 31 -0.60 -2.56 -9.85
N ALA A 32 -1.80 -2.04 -9.56
CA ALA A 32 -1.97 -0.61 -9.30
C ALA A 32 -1.20 -0.15 -8.08
N CYS A 33 -1.23 -0.93 -7.00
CA CYS A 33 -0.47 -0.62 -5.79
C CYS A 33 1.03 -0.57 -6.07
N ILE A 34 1.56 -1.56 -6.77
CA ILE A 34 2.99 -1.62 -7.09
C ILE A 34 3.39 -0.41 -7.92
N MET A 35 2.60 -0.07 -8.93
CA MET A 35 2.89 1.08 -9.80
C MET A 35 2.90 2.39 -9.01
N LEU A 36 1.87 2.62 -8.19
CA LEU A 36 1.76 3.85 -7.41
C LEU A 36 2.90 3.97 -6.40
N ILE A 37 3.22 2.87 -5.70
CA ILE A 37 4.29 2.85 -4.72
C ILE A 37 5.64 3.10 -5.42
N THR A 38 5.87 2.50 -6.57
CA THR A 38 7.10 2.71 -7.34
C THR A 38 7.28 4.18 -7.69
N LEU A 39 6.21 4.84 -8.16
CA LEU A 39 6.27 6.27 -8.46
C LEU A 39 6.53 7.11 -7.23
N LEU A 40 5.90 6.77 -6.10
CA LEU A 40 6.10 7.50 -4.84
C LEU A 40 7.52 7.33 -4.32
N ILE A 41 8.12 6.15 -4.47
CA ILE A 41 9.51 5.94 -4.08
C ILE A 41 10.44 6.81 -4.93
N ARG A 42 10.17 6.93 -6.22
CA ARG A 42 10.95 7.81 -7.10
C ARG A 42 10.84 9.26 -6.71
N LEU A 43 9.71 9.66 -6.13
CA LEU A 43 9.51 11.02 -5.61
C LEU A 43 10.05 11.19 -4.19
N LYS A 44 10.75 10.18 -3.66
CA LYS A 44 11.32 10.16 -2.31
C LYS A 44 10.27 10.22 -1.21
N ALA A 45 9.10 9.68 -1.49
CA ALA A 45 7.97 9.64 -0.55
C ALA A 45 7.70 8.22 -0.05
N ALA A 46 8.74 7.40 0.08
CA ALA A 46 8.59 5.99 0.44
C ALA A 46 7.90 5.78 1.80
N ALA A 47 8.26 6.60 2.80
CA ALA A 47 7.67 6.48 4.13
C ALA A 47 6.17 6.77 4.11
N ALA A 48 5.77 7.85 3.39
CA ALA A 48 4.35 8.18 3.24
C ALA A 48 3.61 7.11 2.45
N ALA A 49 4.24 6.55 1.42
CA ALA A 49 3.65 5.47 0.63
C ALA A 49 3.40 4.23 1.49
N ARG A 50 4.36 3.85 2.34
CA ARG A 50 4.21 2.73 3.26
C ARG A 50 3.04 2.93 4.20
N LYS A 51 2.98 4.09 4.82
CA LYS A 51 1.91 4.42 5.76
C LYS A 51 0.54 4.35 5.07
N THR A 52 0.40 5.00 3.94
CA THR A 52 -0.86 5.04 3.18
C THR A 52 -1.27 3.64 2.72
N TYR A 53 -0.32 2.87 2.22
CA TYR A 53 -0.59 1.51 1.78
C TYR A 53 -1.09 0.63 2.93
N LEU A 54 -0.40 0.66 4.07
CA LEU A 54 -0.78 -0.17 5.22
C LEU A 54 -2.12 0.26 5.80
N GLU A 55 -2.40 1.55 5.85
CA GLU A 55 -3.71 2.06 6.29
C GLU A 55 -4.82 1.59 5.35
N MET A 56 -4.59 1.65 4.06
CA MET A 56 -5.57 1.19 3.07
C MET A 56 -5.82 -0.31 3.23
N ARG A 57 -4.77 -1.12 3.36
CA ARG A 57 -4.93 -2.56 3.51
C ARG A 57 -5.64 -2.92 4.82
N THR A 58 -5.34 -2.22 5.91
CA THR A 58 -6.04 -2.40 7.18
C THR A 58 -7.52 -2.12 7.01
N GLY A 59 -7.87 -1.05 6.30
CA GLY A 59 -9.26 -0.73 6.03
C GLY A 59 -9.98 -1.79 5.20
N VAL A 60 -9.31 -2.34 4.19
CA VAL A 60 -9.86 -3.40 3.36
C VAL A 60 -10.13 -4.67 4.19
N ILE A 61 -9.15 -5.08 5.00
CA ILE A 61 -9.30 -6.28 5.83
C ILE A 61 -10.42 -6.09 6.85
N THR A 62 -10.44 -4.94 7.53
CA THR A 62 -11.48 -4.61 8.51
C THR A 62 -12.86 -4.61 7.85
N GLY A 63 -12.97 -4.03 6.66
CA GLY A 63 -14.24 -4.02 5.92
C GLY A 63 -14.72 -5.42 5.57
N LEU A 64 -13.81 -6.29 5.14
CA LEU A 64 -14.15 -7.67 4.83
C LEU A 64 -14.57 -8.44 6.08
N MET A 65 -13.90 -8.22 7.20
CA MET A 65 -14.27 -8.87 8.47
C MET A 65 -15.66 -8.44 8.95
N ARG A 66 -16.03 -7.18 8.74
CA ARG A 66 -17.36 -6.67 9.12
C ARG A 66 -18.48 -7.28 8.29
N ARG A 67 -18.19 -7.78 7.10
CA ARG A 67 -19.19 -8.42 6.24
C ARG A 67 -19.52 -9.82 6.66
N ILE A 68 -18.68 -10.43 7.51
CA ILE A 68 -18.93 -11.80 8.00
C ILE A 68 -20.00 -11.71 9.09
N ARG A 69 -21.08 -12.46 8.90
CA ARG A 69 -22.19 -12.49 9.84
C ARG A 69 -22.06 -13.67 10.78
N PHE A 70 -22.39 -13.42 12.04
CA PHE A 70 -22.55 -14.49 13.00
C PHE A 70 -23.89 -15.16 12.77
N GLU A 71 -23.86 -16.46 12.42
CA GLU A 71 -25.06 -17.22 12.10
C GLU A 71 -25.31 -18.36 13.10
N GLY A 72 -25.02 -18.13 14.36
CA GLY A 72 -25.34 -19.05 15.44
C GLY A 72 -24.25 -20.06 15.79
N ASP A 73 -23.24 -20.23 14.94
CA ASP A 73 -22.11 -21.14 15.20
C ASP A 73 -20.84 -20.33 15.39
N ILE A 74 -20.38 -20.26 16.63
CA ILE A 74 -19.19 -19.51 16.99
C ILE A 74 -17.93 -20.05 16.29
N SER A 75 -17.81 -21.38 16.19
CA SER A 75 -16.64 -21.99 15.55
C SER A 75 -16.55 -21.60 14.08
N SER A 76 -17.68 -21.66 13.37
CA SER A 76 -17.74 -21.26 11.97
C SER A 76 -17.43 -19.77 11.79
N TYR A 77 -18.01 -18.93 12.65
CA TYR A 77 -17.79 -17.48 12.62
C TYR A 77 -16.32 -17.13 12.84
N VAL A 78 -15.70 -17.72 13.87
CA VAL A 78 -14.28 -17.49 14.16
C VAL A 78 -13.42 -18.03 13.00
N GLY A 79 -13.78 -19.17 12.44
CA GLY A 79 -13.08 -19.73 11.28
C GLY A 79 -13.10 -18.80 10.09
N ASP A 80 -14.28 -18.25 9.77
CA ASP A 80 -14.43 -17.31 8.64
C ASP A 80 -13.63 -16.02 8.88
N LEU A 81 -13.68 -15.46 10.09
CA LEU A 81 -12.89 -14.30 10.45
C LEU A 81 -11.40 -14.58 10.31
N SER A 82 -10.95 -15.77 10.75
CA SER A 82 -9.54 -16.14 10.67
C SER A 82 -9.08 -16.24 9.21
N VAL A 83 -9.89 -16.83 8.34
CA VAL A 83 -9.55 -16.93 6.91
C VAL A 83 -9.40 -15.56 6.29
N VAL A 84 -10.34 -14.66 6.54
CA VAL A 84 -10.27 -13.29 6.00
C VAL A 84 -9.03 -12.57 6.53
N TRP A 85 -8.78 -12.69 7.83
CA TRP A 85 -7.64 -12.06 8.48
C TRP A 85 -6.31 -12.54 7.88
N PHE A 86 -6.10 -13.87 7.84
CA PHE A 86 -4.86 -14.44 7.33
C PHE A 86 -4.67 -14.18 5.83
N THR A 87 -5.72 -14.30 5.05
CA THR A 87 -5.65 -14.03 3.60
C THR A 87 -5.32 -12.56 3.35
N GLY A 88 -5.96 -11.66 4.08
CA GLY A 88 -5.71 -10.22 3.96
C GLY A 88 -4.28 -9.86 4.32
N ILE A 89 -3.76 -10.42 5.42
CA ILE A 89 -2.38 -10.18 5.84
C ILE A 89 -1.41 -10.75 4.82
N LYS A 90 -1.66 -11.94 4.32
CA LYS A 90 -0.81 -12.57 3.31
C LYS A 90 -0.72 -11.72 2.05
N HIS A 91 -1.86 -11.27 1.52
CA HIS A 91 -1.87 -10.41 0.35
C HIS A 91 -1.15 -9.08 0.62
N THR A 92 -1.38 -8.51 1.79
CA THR A 92 -0.72 -7.25 2.18
C THR A 92 0.79 -7.42 2.20
N ALA A 93 1.29 -8.52 2.78
CA ALA A 93 2.71 -8.80 2.85
C ALA A 93 3.29 -9.08 1.47
N ASP A 94 2.61 -9.88 0.65
CA ASP A 94 3.08 -10.21 -0.70
C ASP A 94 3.19 -8.96 -1.56
N TRP A 95 2.18 -8.11 -1.52
CA TRP A 95 2.19 -6.87 -2.31
C TRP A 95 3.24 -5.89 -1.81
N TYR A 96 3.43 -5.83 -0.48
CA TYR A 96 4.45 -4.99 0.13
C TYR A 96 5.85 -5.42 -0.32
N LEU A 97 6.13 -6.72 -0.24
CA LEU A 97 7.42 -7.24 -0.67
C LEU A 97 7.67 -6.96 -2.16
N GLY A 98 6.66 -7.16 -3.00
CA GLY A 98 6.77 -6.87 -4.41
C GLY A 98 7.01 -5.38 -4.70
N SER A 99 6.44 -4.51 -3.87
CA SER A 99 6.55 -3.06 -4.08
C SER A 99 7.83 -2.46 -3.52
N PHE A 100 8.12 -2.76 -2.25
CA PHE A 100 9.20 -2.08 -1.53
C PHE A 100 10.53 -2.83 -1.61
N LYS A 101 10.49 -4.15 -1.51
CA LYS A 101 11.72 -4.94 -1.57
C LYS A 101 12.39 -4.83 -2.94
N ASP A 102 11.63 -4.95 -4.02
CA ASP A 102 12.17 -4.85 -5.37
C ASP A 102 12.73 -3.45 -5.62
N ASN A 103 12.04 -2.42 -5.13
CA ASN A 103 12.52 -1.05 -5.27
C ASN A 103 13.75 -0.79 -4.42
N GLU A 104 13.86 -1.40 -3.26
CA GLU A 104 15.08 -1.31 -2.44
C GLU A 104 16.27 -1.95 -3.16
N SER A 105 16.05 -3.09 -3.83
CA SER A 105 17.08 -3.73 -4.63
C SER A 105 17.56 -2.87 -5.78
N THR A 106 16.63 -2.19 -6.45
CA THR A 106 16.96 -1.36 -7.60
C THR A 106 17.51 0.01 -7.22
N SER A 107 17.30 0.47 -5.99
CA SER A 107 17.75 1.78 -5.55
C SER A 107 19.19 1.82 -5.08
N GLY A 108 20.01 0.86 -5.51
CA GLY A 108 21.43 0.91 -5.30
C GLY A 108 21.95 0.12 -4.11
N LYS A 109 21.16 -0.75 -3.54
CA LYS A 109 21.69 -1.64 -2.51
C LYS A 109 22.70 -2.59 -3.12
N PRO A 110 23.81 -2.83 -2.42
CA PRO A 110 24.85 -3.70 -2.94
C PRO A 110 24.31 -5.11 -3.19
N SER A 111 24.86 -5.74 -4.23
CA SER A 111 24.44 -7.06 -4.66
C SER A 111 24.71 -8.16 -3.63
N TYR A 112 25.49 -7.87 -2.61
CA TYR A 112 25.77 -8.87 -1.57
C TYR A 112 24.55 -9.22 -0.72
N PHE A 113 23.44 -8.48 -0.87
CA PHE A 113 22.19 -8.83 -0.24
C PHE A 113 21.41 -9.91 -0.98
N THR A 114 21.83 -10.26 -2.15
CA THR A 114 21.18 -11.32 -2.91
C THR A 114 21.68 -12.69 -2.53
#